data_7ef0be661e786c15b349234a4368454f
#
_entry.id   7ef0be661e786c15b349234a4368454f
#
_cell.length_a   1.000
_cell.length_b   1.000
_cell.length_c   1.000
_cell.angle_alpha   90.00
_cell.angle_beta   90.00
_cell.angle_gamma   90.00
#
_symmetry.space_group_name_H-M   'P 1'
#
loop_
_entity.id
_entity.type
_entity.pdbx_description
1 polymer ?
#
loop_
_entity_poly.entity_id
_entity_poly.type
_entity_poly.pdbx_seq_one_letter_code
_entity_poly.pdbx_strand_id
1 'polypeptide(L)'
;MKIAIAQLNPTIGDLSGNAKQILEAAQKASQEGVRLMLTPELSLCGYPPRDLLLKPDFVAAIATKLEELAQQLPTEIAVLVGTVELNPYATSKGQKSLFNSMALIDEGKVRQIFYKRLLPTYDVFDEDRYFEPGDRANTFWLSSLTIGVTICEDLWNDDGFWGKRSYEINPIEDLA
;
A
#
# COMPACT_ATOMS: atom_id res chain seq x y z
N MET A 1 14.24 -13.13 -10.76
CA MET A 1 14.10 -12.46 -9.44
C MET A 1 13.19 -13.31 -8.56
N LYS A 2 13.53 -13.52 -7.28
CA LYS A 2 12.67 -14.22 -6.31
C LYS A 2 11.79 -13.21 -5.58
N ILE A 3 10.49 -13.49 -5.48
CA ILE A 3 9.49 -12.62 -4.84
C ILE A 3 8.86 -13.42 -3.69
N ALA A 4 8.57 -12.75 -2.58
CA ALA A 4 7.81 -13.29 -1.45
C ALA A 4 6.49 -12.55 -1.26
N ILE A 5 5.45 -13.28 -0.92
CA ILE A 5 4.17 -12.74 -0.47
C ILE A 5 4.07 -12.99 1.03
N ALA A 6 4.10 -11.95 1.82
CA ALA A 6 3.97 -12.02 3.27
C ALA A 6 2.48 -12.02 3.63
N GLN A 7 1.92 -13.19 3.87
CA GLN A 7 0.54 -13.35 4.35
C GLN A 7 0.50 -13.08 5.85
N LEU A 8 0.31 -11.81 6.21
CA LEU A 8 0.24 -11.34 7.59
C LEU A 8 -1.21 -11.19 8.03
N ASN A 9 -1.42 -11.14 9.35
CA ASN A 9 -2.70 -10.82 9.96
C ASN A 9 -2.56 -9.55 10.83
N PRO A 10 -2.54 -8.36 10.23
CA PRO A 10 -2.34 -7.11 10.96
C PRO A 10 -3.51 -6.81 11.90
N THR A 11 -3.19 -6.30 13.08
CA THR A 11 -4.18 -5.84 14.05
C THR A 11 -4.47 -4.35 13.82
N ILE A 12 -5.76 -3.98 13.72
CA ILE A 12 -6.17 -2.57 13.52
C ILE A 12 -5.64 -1.71 14.67
N GLY A 13 -4.89 -0.66 14.31
CA GLY A 13 -4.33 0.32 15.25
C GLY A 13 -3.04 -0.10 15.96
N ASP A 14 -2.63 -1.36 15.87
CA ASP A 14 -1.36 -1.81 16.47
C ASP A 14 -0.16 -1.60 15.54
N LEU A 15 0.24 -0.34 15.37
CA LEU A 15 1.34 0.03 14.48
C LEU A 15 2.65 -0.70 14.81
N SER A 16 2.95 -0.86 16.10
CA SER A 16 4.20 -1.49 16.54
C SER A 16 4.20 -3.01 16.33
N GLY A 17 3.10 -3.69 16.65
CA GLY A 17 2.95 -5.13 16.41
C GLY A 17 2.95 -5.46 14.92
N ASN A 18 2.25 -4.66 14.11
CA ASN A 18 2.22 -4.84 12.66
C ASN A 18 3.61 -4.61 12.03
N ALA A 19 4.31 -3.52 12.41
CA ALA A 19 5.67 -3.27 11.94
C ALA A 19 6.63 -4.41 12.30
N LYS A 20 6.52 -4.97 13.50
CA LYS A 20 7.30 -6.13 13.93
C LYS A 20 7.04 -7.35 13.05
N GLN A 21 5.77 -7.68 12.75
CA GLN A 21 5.42 -8.78 11.85
C GLN A 21 6.02 -8.58 10.46
N ILE A 22 5.95 -7.36 9.90
CA ILE A 22 6.53 -7.03 8.60
C ILE A 22 8.05 -7.22 8.63
N LEU A 23 8.72 -6.71 9.67
CA LEU A 23 10.18 -6.83 9.84
C LEU A 23 10.64 -8.30 9.92
N GLU A 24 9.99 -9.10 10.75
CA GLU A 24 10.30 -10.53 10.89
C GLU A 24 10.11 -11.29 9.58
N ALA A 25 9.05 -11.00 8.83
CA ALA A 25 8.81 -11.58 7.52
C ALA A 25 9.90 -11.18 6.50
N ALA A 26 10.29 -9.90 6.50
CA ALA A 26 11.33 -9.39 5.60
C ALA A 26 12.71 -9.99 5.91
N GLN A 27 13.06 -10.14 7.19
CA GLN A 27 14.31 -10.79 7.62
C GLN A 27 14.37 -12.24 7.14
N LYS A 28 13.27 -12.99 7.31
CA LYS A 28 13.18 -14.36 6.80
C LYS A 28 13.28 -14.42 5.28
N ALA A 29 12.57 -13.56 4.57
CA ALA A 29 12.60 -13.50 3.11
C ALA A 29 13.99 -13.14 2.58
N SER A 30 14.69 -12.20 3.22
CA SER A 30 16.06 -11.81 2.89
C SER A 30 17.04 -12.99 3.04
N GLN A 31 16.96 -13.76 4.13
CA GLN A 31 17.77 -14.97 4.35
C GLN A 31 17.55 -16.04 3.28
N GLU A 32 16.38 -16.06 2.65
CA GLU A 32 16.05 -16.97 1.55
C GLU A 32 16.44 -16.41 0.16
N GLY A 33 17.09 -15.26 0.08
CA GLY A 33 17.53 -14.62 -1.17
C GLY A 33 16.36 -14.01 -1.97
N VAL A 34 15.29 -13.59 -1.31
CA VAL A 34 14.19 -12.83 -1.92
C VAL A 34 14.67 -11.41 -2.21
N ARG A 35 14.30 -10.87 -3.38
CA ARG A 35 14.65 -9.49 -3.76
C ARG A 35 13.48 -8.52 -3.59
N LEU A 36 12.24 -9.01 -3.63
CA LEU A 36 11.03 -8.21 -3.42
C LEU A 36 10.04 -8.95 -2.52
N MET A 37 9.58 -8.30 -1.45
CA MET A 37 8.50 -8.80 -0.61
C MET A 37 7.28 -7.88 -0.69
N LEU A 38 6.09 -8.48 -0.74
CA LEU A 38 4.80 -7.78 -0.71
C LEU A 38 4.09 -8.05 0.61
N THR A 39 3.48 -7.02 1.19
CA THR A 39 2.61 -7.13 2.36
C THR A 39 1.15 -6.87 2.00
N PRO A 40 0.17 -7.21 2.86
CA PRO A 40 -1.24 -6.88 2.62
C PRO A 40 -1.49 -5.36 2.53
N GLU A 41 -2.61 -5.02 1.89
CA GLU A 41 -3.16 -3.66 1.90
C GLU A 41 -3.28 -3.13 3.33
N LEU A 42 -2.87 -1.86 3.55
CA LEU A 42 -2.88 -1.18 4.84
C LEU A 42 -2.25 -1.99 5.99
N SER A 43 -1.28 -2.86 5.66
CA SER A 43 -0.67 -3.80 6.63
C SER A 43 -0.05 -3.12 7.84
N LEU A 44 0.42 -1.87 7.71
CA LEU A 44 1.03 -1.15 8.82
C LEU A 44 0.02 -0.71 9.88
N CYS A 45 -1.18 -0.28 9.48
CA CYS A 45 -2.22 0.16 10.42
C CYS A 45 -3.35 -0.85 10.64
N GLY A 46 -3.40 -1.93 9.83
CA GLY A 46 -4.48 -2.91 9.84
C GLY A 46 -5.71 -2.47 9.03
N TYR A 47 -6.37 -3.41 8.37
CA TYR A 47 -7.55 -3.16 7.53
C TYR A 47 -8.83 -3.71 8.18
N PRO A 48 -9.96 -2.96 8.20
CA PRO A 48 -10.12 -1.55 7.82
C PRO A 48 -9.92 -0.61 9.04
N PRO A 49 -9.10 0.43 8.94
CA PRO A 49 -8.83 1.34 10.06
C PRO A 49 -10.00 2.30 10.39
N ARG A 50 -10.93 2.52 9.45
CA ARG A 50 -12.16 3.32 9.60
C ARG A 50 -11.89 4.69 10.26
N ASP A 51 -12.67 5.06 11.27
CA ASP A 51 -12.64 6.38 11.93
C ASP A 51 -11.33 6.67 12.70
N LEU A 52 -10.42 5.70 12.84
CA LEU A 52 -9.05 6.00 13.28
C LEU A 52 -8.35 6.98 12.33
N LEU A 53 -8.69 6.93 11.04
CA LEU A 53 -8.15 7.82 10.01
C LEU A 53 -8.58 9.28 10.16
N LEU A 54 -9.62 9.56 10.95
CA LEU A 54 -10.07 10.91 11.27
C LEU A 54 -9.26 11.55 12.42
N LYS A 55 -8.32 10.80 13.01
CA LYS A 55 -7.44 11.26 14.10
C LYS A 55 -6.08 11.67 13.52
N PRO A 56 -5.75 12.97 13.46
CA PRO A 56 -4.47 13.44 12.89
C PRO A 56 -3.25 12.79 13.55
N ASP A 57 -3.28 12.60 14.88
CA ASP A 57 -2.18 11.98 15.61
C ASP A 57 -1.95 10.52 15.21
N PHE A 58 -3.02 9.78 14.88
CA PHE A 58 -2.90 8.41 14.38
C PHE A 58 -2.25 8.37 13.00
N VAL A 59 -2.67 9.27 12.10
CA VAL A 59 -2.08 9.38 10.76
C VAL A 59 -0.60 9.77 10.85
N ALA A 60 -0.25 10.74 11.70
CA ALA A 60 1.14 11.12 11.94
C ALA A 60 1.98 9.96 12.52
N ALA A 61 1.39 9.15 13.42
CA ALA A 61 2.04 7.97 13.97
C ALA A 61 2.30 6.89 12.92
N ILE A 62 1.38 6.71 11.93
CA ILE A 62 1.61 5.79 10.81
C ILE A 62 2.84 6.23 10.00
N ALA A 63 2.93 7.51 9.64
CA ALA A 63 4.06 8.04 8.87
C ALA A 63 5.39 7.86 9.62
N THR A 64 5.42 8.20 10.92
CA THR A 64 6.60 7.99 11.78
C THR A 64 6.99 6.51 11.83
N LYS A 65 6.02 5.62 12.01
CA LYS A 65 6.26 4.17 12.09
C LYS A 65 6.78 3.59 10.78
N LEU A 66 6.32 4.12 9.63
CA LEU A 66 6.81 3.72 8.32
C LEU A 66 8.30 4.05 8.15
N GLU A 67 8.72 5.25 8.55
CA GLU A 67 10.12 5.67 8.50
C GLU A 67 11.00 4.86 9.46
N GLU A 68 10.52 4.59 10.69
CA GLU A 68 11.22 3.72 11.64
C GLU A 68 11.40 2.30 11.10
N LEU A 69 10.35 1.73 10.47
CA LEU A 69 10.39 0.42 9.85
C LEU A 69 11.38 0.40 8.68
N ALA A 70 11.36 1.44 7.83
CA ALA A 70 12.27 1.53 6.69
C ALA A 70 13.74 1.41 7.09
N GLN A 71 14.12 2.07 8.20
CA GLN A 71 15.50 2.03 8.72
C GLN A 71 15.91 0.67 9.32
N GLN A 72 14.94 -0.18 9.67
CA GLN A 72 15.18 -1.50 10.29
C GLN A 72 15.15 -2.65 9.29
N LEU A 73 14.53 -2.45 8.12
CA LEU A 73 14.43 -3.49 7.09
C LEU A 73 15.82 -3.86 6.52
N PRO A 74 16.03 -5.15 6.18
CA PRO A 74 17.28 -5.56 5.51
C PRO A 74 17.47 -4.81 4.18
N THR A 75 18.68 -4.36 3.90
CA THR A 75 18.99 -3.53 2.73
C THR A 75 19.04 -4.30 1.41
N GLU A 76 19.11 -5.63 1.47
CA GLU A 76 19.20 -6.53 0.32
C GLU A 76 17.83 -6.83 -0.33
N ILE A 77 16.74 -6.49 0.35
CA ILE A 77 15.38 -6.77 -0.09
C ILE A 77 14.56 -5.48 -0.20
N ALA A 78 13.88 -5.29 -1.32
CA ALA A 78 12.85 -4.28 -1.44
C ALA A 78 11.54 -4.79 -0.82
N VAL A 79 10.81 -3.94 -0.12
CA VAL A 79 9.55 -4.30 0.53
C VAL A 79 8.45 -3.31 0.12
N LEU A 80 7.33 -3.84 -0.35
CA LEU A 80 6.09 -3.09 -0.56
C LEU A 80 5.24 -3.20 0.71
N VAL A 81 5.05 -2.07 1.39
CA VAL A 81 4.32 -1.98 2.67
C VAL A 81 3.01 -1.22 2.49
N GLY A 82 1.88 -1.88 2.79
CA GLY A 82 0.57 -1.22 2.80
C GLY A 82 0.47 -0.20 3.94
N THR A 83 0.16 1.05 3.60
CA THR A 83 0.17 2.20 4.52
C THR A 83 -0.87 3.25 4.15
N VAL A 84 -0.93 4.33 4.91
CA VAL A 84 -1.74 5.53 4.63
C VAL A 84 -0.80 6.69 4.38
N GLU A 85 -1.09 7.50 3.36
CA GLU A 85 -0.33 8.71 3.03
C GLU A 85 -1.22 9.95 3.09
N LEU A 86 -0.65 11.06 3.54
CA LEU A 86 -1.32 12.37 3.51
C LEU A 86 -1.43 12.88 2.06
N ASN A 87 -2.57 13.42 1.70
CA ASN A 87 -2.74 14.13 0.43
C ASN A 87 -2.32 15.60 0.58
N PRO A 88 -1.16 16.00 0.07
CA PRO A 88 -0.68 17.38 0.22
C PRO A 88 -1.53 18.40 -0.56
N TYR A 89 -2.36 17.93 -1.48
CA TYR A 89 -3.22 18.78 -2.32
C TYR A 89 -4.67 18.84 -1.85
N ALA A 90 -5.02 18.16 -0.76
CA ALA A 90 -6.40 18.05 -0.27
C ALA A 90 -7.11 19.40 -0.20
N THR A 91 -6.53 20.37 0.50
CA THR A 91 -7.12 21.70 0.66
C THR A 91 -7.14 22.50 -0.66
N SER A 92 -6.06 22.45 -1.44
CA SER A 92 -5.95 23.25 -2.67
C SER A 92 -6.84 22.75 -3.81
N LYS A 93 -7.13 21.45 -3.83
CA LYS A 93 -7.96 20.81 -4.87
C LYS A 93 -9.35 20.41 -4.38
N GLY A 94 -9.71 20.63 -3.11
CA GLY A 94 -10.97 20.18 -2.53
C GLY A 94 -11.11 18.66 -2.49
N GLN A 95 -9.99 17.95 -2.30
CA GLN A 95 -9.87 16.49 -2.27
C GLN A 95 -9.87 15.96 -0.83
N LYS A 96 -9.98 14.65 -0.67
CA LYS A 96 -9.84 13.99 0.63
C LYS A 96 -8.39 14.04 1.11
N SER A 97 -8.24 14.01 2.43
CA SER A 97 -6.95 14.26 3.09
C SER A 97 -5.96 13.10 3.02
N LEU A 98 -6.40 11.90 2.63
CA LEU A 98 -5.61 10.68 2.72
C LEU A 98 -5.67 9.87 1.43
N PHE A 99 -4.60 9.11 1.20
CA PHE A 99 -4.54 8.04 0.20
C PHE A 99 -4.39 6.68 0.89
N ASN A 100 -5.10 5.66 0.40
CA ASN A 100 -4.75 4.27 0.62
C ASN A 100 -3.54 3.96 -0.26
N SER A 101 -2.43 3.53 0.35
CA SER A 101 -1.13 3.58 -0.29
C SER A 101 -0.30 2.32 -0.10
N MET A 102 0.65 2.13 -1.01
CA MET A 102 1.72 1.15 -0.90
C MET A 102 3.06 1.87 -0.95
N ALA A 103 3.87 1.74 0.09
CA ALA A 103 5.22 2.29 0.14
C ALA A 103 6.24 1.28 -0.37
N LEU A 104 7.06 1.65 -1.34
CA LEU A 104 8.27 0.92 -1.71
C LEU A 104 9.40 1.35 -0.81
N ILE A 105 9.89 0.41 -0.01
CA ILE A 105 11.08 0.58 0.83
C ILE A 105 12.21 -0.23 0.23
N ASP A 106 13.34 0.41 -0.04
CA ASP A 106 14.54 -0.22 -0.54
C ASP A 106 15.79 0.50 0.01
N GLU A 107 16.83 -0.25 0.37
CA GLU A 107 18.06 0.28 0.96
C GLU A 107 17.82 1.18 2.19
N GLY A 108 16.91 0.76 3.06
CA GLY A 108 16.62 1.45 4.33
C GLY A 108 15.84 2.76 4.20
N LYS A 109 15.20 3.04 3.05
CA LYS A 109 14.47 4.29 2.77
C LYS A 109 13.18 4.04 2.03
N VAL A 110 12.17 4.86 2.30
CA VAL A 110 10.99 4.97 1.44
C VAL A 110 11.41 5.62 0.12
N ARG A 111 11.35 4.86 -0.96
CA ARG A 111 11.78 5.29 -2.30
C ARG A 111 10.65 5.90 -3.11
N GLN A 112 9.45 5.32 -2.97
CA GLN A 112 8.27 5.72 -3.74
C GLN A 112 7.00 5.33 -2.99
N ILE A 113 5.94 6.12 -3.17
CA ILE A 113 4.58 5.81 -2.68
C ILE A 113 3.66 5.66 -3.89
N PHE A 114 2.84 4.63 -3.86
CA PHE A 114 1.82 4.32 -4.85
C PHE A 114 0.45 4.47 -4.23
N TYR A 115 -0.51 5.01 -4.97
CA TYR A 115 -1.85 5.28 -4.49
C TYR A 115 -2.85 4.31 -5.11
N LYS A 116 -3.72 3.74 -4.30
CA LYS A 116 -4.86 2.95 -4.77
C LYS A 116 -5.78 3.80 -5.64
N ARG A 117 -6.22 3.26 -6.75
CA ARG A 117 -6.99 3.99 -7.76
C ARG A 117 -8.49 3.68 -7.69
N LEU A 118 -8.86 2.46 -7.32
CA LEU A 118 -10.24 2.03 -7.19
C LEU A 118 -10.61 1.87 -5.72
N LEU A 119 -11.60 2.62 -5.27
CA LEU A 119 -12.02 2.68 -3.87
C LEU A 119 -13.41 2.02 -3.73
N PRO A 120 -13.49 0.80 -3.20
CA PRO A 120 -14.76 0.10 -3.05
C PRO A 120 -15.66 0.77 -2.00
N THR A 121 -16.96 0.83 -2.32
CA THR A 121 -18.02 1.40 -1.46
C THR A 121 -19.21 0.46 -1.30
N TYR A 122 -18.99 -0.82 -1.52
CA TYR A 122 -20.03 -1.85 -1.45
C TYR A 122 -19.76 -2.83 -0.32
N ASP A 123 -20.80 -3.55 0.15
CA ASP A 123 -20.74 -4.51 1.24
C ASP A 123 -20.15 -3.88 2.52
N VAL A 124 -19.03 -4.41 2.99
CA VAL A 124 -18.34 -3.92 4.20
C VAL A 124 -17.34 -2.79 3.93
N PHE A 125 -17.12 -2.47 2.64
CA PHE A 125 -16.16 -1.48 2.20
C PHE A 125 -16.76 -0.08 2.19
N ASP A 126 -16.00 0.91 2.66
CA ASP A 126 -16.37 2.33 2.69
C ASP A 126 -15.10 3.19 2.49
N GLU A 127 -14.29 2.83 1.50
CA GLU A 127 -12.98 3.45 1.32
C GLU A 127 -13.07 4.87 0.77
N ASP A 128 -14.04 5.14 -0.11
CA ASP A 128 -14.25 6.47 -0.67
C ASP A 128 -14.60 7.50 0.41
N ARG A 129 -15.07 7.08 1.60
CA ARG A 129 -15.30 7.99 2.74
C ARG A 129 -14.01 8.65 3.23
N TYR A 130 -12.88 7.96 3.16
CA TYR A 130 -11.63 8.37 3.81
C TYR A 130 -10.54 8.75 2.81
N PHE A 131 -10.50 8.08 1.66
CA PHE A 131 -9.38 8.15 0.73
C PHE A 131 -9.72 8.87 -0.56
N GLU A 132 -8.73 9.56 -1.11
CA GLU A 132 -8.73 10.06 -2.47
C GLU A 132 -8.18 9.00 -3.42
N PRO A 133 -8.79 8.77 -4.60
CA PRO A 133 -8.24 7.86 -5.58
C PRO A 133 -6.93 8.37 -6.19
N GLY A 134 -6.00 7.47 -6.46
CA GLY A 134 -4.78 7.77 -7.21
C GLY A 134 -5.10 8.11 -8.68
N ASP A 135 -4.30 9.00 -9.27
CA ASP A 135 -4.53 9.59 -10.59
C ASP A 135 -3.60 9.06 -11.70
N ARG A 136 -2.69 8.14 -11.38
CA ARG A 136 -1.69 7.63 -12.34
C ARG A 136 -1.43 6.13 -12.19
N ALA A 137 -0.86 5.53 -13.23
CA ALA A 137 -0.33 4.17 -13.18
C ALA A 137 0.84 4.07 -12.19
N ASN A 138 0.82 3.02 -11.38
CA ASN A 138 1.80 2.78 -10.33
C ASN A 138 2.88 1.84 -10.85
N THR A 139 4.07 2.36 -11.17
CA THR A 139 5.21 1.55 -11.63
C THR A 139 6.50 1.94 -10.94
N PHE A 140 7.43 0.98 -10.84
CA PHE A 140 8.80 1.22 -10.39
C PHE A 140 9.79 0.26 -11.06
N TRP A 141 11.07 0.63 -11.00
CA TRP A 141 12.17 -0.20 -11.49
C TRP A 141 12.83 -0.95 -10.34
N LEU A 142 12.99 -2.27 -10.53
CA LEU A 142 13.76 -3.09 -9.61
C LEU A 142 14.65 -4.06 -10.40
N SER A 143 15.96 -4.03 -10.16
CA SER A 143 16.93 -4.75 -10.99
C SER A 143 16.80 -4.33 -12.48
N SER A 144 16.42 -5.20 -13.37
CA SER A 144 16.22 -4.92 -14.81
C SER A 144 14.76 -4.97 -15.23
N LEU A 145 13.83 -4.95 -14.27
CA LEU A 145 12.39 -5.11 -14.53
C LEU A 145 11.63 -3.85 -14.17
N THR A 146 10.66 -3.48 -15.00
CA THR A 146 9.58 -2.57 -14.64
C THR A 146 8.48 -3.38 -13.98
N ILE A 147 8.05 -2.96 -12.81
CA ILE A 147 7.03 -3.64 -11.99
C ILE A 147 5.83 -2.71 -11.86
N GLY A 148 4.65 -3.19 -12.25
CA GLY A 148 3.37 -2.54 -11.99
C GLY A 148 2.87 -2.91 -10.59
N VAL A 149 2.25 -1.95 -9.91
CA VAL A 149 1.66 -2.14 -8.58
C VAL A 149 0.17 -1.87 -8.65
N THR A 150 -0.60 -2.82 -8.16
CA THR A 150 -2.05 -2.70 -7.94
C THR A 150 -2.37 -3.00 -6.48
N ILE A 151 -3.39 -2.34 -5.94
CA ILE A 151 -3.80 -2.50 -4.56
C ILE A 151 -5.25 -3.01 -4.56
N CYS A 152 -5.44 -4.27 -4.18
CA CYS A 152 -6.75 -4.92 -3.99
C CYS A 152 -7.74 -4.65 -5.15
N GLU A 153 -8.68 -3.74 -4.97
CA GLU A 153 -9.74 -3.40 -5.92
C GLU A 153 -9.23 -2.99 -7.31
N ASP A 154 -7.99 -2.50 -7.41
CA ASP A 154 -7.39 -2.13 -8.70
C ASP A 154 -7.36 -3.28 -9.72
N LEU A 155 -7.45 -4.53 -9.26
CA LEU A 155 -7.52 -5.74 -10.09
C LEU A 155 -8.95 -6.13 -10.52
N TRP A 156 -9.99 -5.51 -9.94
CA TRP A 156 -11.36 -6.03 -10.03
C TRP A 156 -12.23 -5.35 -11.08
N ASN A 157 -11.69 -4.52 -11.96
CA ASN A 157 -12.44 -3.82 -13.01
C ASN A 157 -12.30 -4.46 -14.40
N ASP A 158 -12.17 -5.79 -14.46
CA ASP A 158 -12.10 -6.56 -15.71
C ASP A 158 -13.50 -6.87 -16.23
N ASP A 159 -13.93 -6.18 -17.28
CA ASP A 159 -15.23 -6.38 -17.91
C ASP A 159 -15.32 -7.71 -18.68
N GLY A 160 -14.21 -8.25 -19.13
CA GLY A 160 -14.13 -9.59 -19.75
C GLY A 160 -14.49 -10.70 -18.76
N PHE A 161 -14.12 -10.53 -17.49
CA PHE A 161 -14.42 -11.48 -16.42
C PHE A 161 -15.79 -11.22 -15.78
N TRP A 162 -16.10 -9.95 -15.45
CA TRP A 162 -17.32 -9.59 -14.70
C TRP A 162 -18.54 -9.31 -15.59
N GLY A 163 -18.35 -9.19 -16.91
CA GLY A 163 -19.40 -8.83 -17.86
C GLY A 163 -19.86 -7.37 -17.79
N LYS A 164 -19.22 -6.56 -16.95
CA LYS A 164 -19.45 -5.12 -16.79
C LYS A 164 -18.25 -4.44 -16.15
N ARG A 165 -18.06 -3.15 -16.41
CA ARG A 165 -17.16 -2.28 -15.65
C ARG A 165 -17.90 -1.72 -14.43
N SER A 166 -17.24 -1.74 -13.27
CA SER A 166 -17.73 -1.11 -12.04
C SER A 166 -17.16 0.30 -11.87
N TYR A 167 -16.05 0.61 -12.54
CA TYR A 167 -15.35 1.90 -12.51
C TYR A 167 -15.05 2.39 -13.92
N GLU A 168 -14.90 3.72 -14.09
CA GLU A 168 -14.59 4.34 -15.39
C GLU A 168 -13.17 4.01 -15.88
N ILE A 169 -12.21 3.84 -14.97
CA ILE A 169 -10.82 3.54 -15.27
C ILE A 169 -10.50 2.07 -15.03
N ASN A 170 -9.52 1.53 -15.78
CA ASN A 170 -8.97 0.20 -15.56
C ASN A 170 -7.47 0.30 -15.28
N PRO A 171 -7.04 0.20 -14.00
CA PRO A 171 -5.64 0.32 -13.63
C PRO A 171 -4.72 -0.68 -14.32
N ILE A 172 -5.22 -1.86 -14.69
CA ILE A 172 -4.43 -2.88 -15.39
C ILE A 172 -4.13 -2.48 -16.82
N GLU A 173 -5.11 -1.91 -17.53
CA GLU A 173 -4.90 -1.40 -18.90
C GLU A 173 -3.82 -0.31 -18.94
N ASP A 174 -3.75 0.52 -17.89
CA ASP A 174 -2.75 1.58 -17.79
C ASP A 174 -1.33 1.06 -17.46
N LEU A 175 -1.20 -0.20 -17.02
CA LEU A 175 0.08 -0.85 -16.71
C LEU A 175 0.61 -1.69 -17.89
N ALA A 176 -0.20 -1.96 -18.90
CA ALA A 176 0.15 -2.80 -20.05
C ALA A 176 0.85 -1.98 -21.14
#